data_31218e1184fa055c0120e59a9089d819
#
_entry.id   31218e1184fa055c0120e59a9089d819
#
_cell.length_a   1.000
_cell.length_b   1.000
_cell.length_c   1.000
_cell.angle_alpha   90.00
_cell.angle_beta   90.00
_cell.angle_gamma   90.00
#
_symmetry.space_group_name_H-M   'P 1'
#
loop_
_entity.id
_entity.type
_entity.pdbx_description
1 polymer ?
#
loop_
_entity_poly.entity_id
_entity_poly.type
_entity_poly.pdbx_seq_one_letter_code
_entity_poly.pdbx_strand_id
1 'polypeptide(L)'
;MNTSIIATLLIPFAGTLIGSAFVFFMKKEMPALLQKALLGFASGVMVAASVWSLLIPSMEMSAGEGICTVLPAAIGFIAGMGFLLAVDYLTPHLHIGDESPEGLKARISKTAMLALAVTIHNIPEGMSVGVVIAGSLQDGIGIAPAAAMATAIGIAIQNIPEGAIISMPMRAAGNSRRKSFLIGGLSGIVEPIGAVLVILLASLMTPILPYFLAFAAGAMLYVVVEELIPEASVGQHSNISTIGFAIGFVLMMVLDVVLG
;
A
#
# COMPACT_ATOMS: atom_id res chain seq x y z
N MET A 1 -2.97 -21.32 -12.26
CA MET A 1 -2.12 -20.42 -11.44
C MET A 1 -1.23 -21.29 -10.58
N ASN A 2 0.09 -21.10 -10.61
CA ASN A 2 1.04 -21.94 -9.85
C ASN A 2 0.90 -21.60 -8.35
N THR A 3 1.13 -22.59 -7.44
CA THR A 3 1.03 -22.43 -5.97
C THR A 3 1.85 -21.23 -5.46
N SER A 4 3.01 -20.97 -6.07
CA SER A 4 3.86 -19.82 -5.74
C SER A 4 3.15 -18.48 -6.00
N ILE A 5 2.45 -18.33 -7.11
CA ILE A 5 1.72 -17.09 -7.44
C ILE A 5 0.58 -16.86 -6.45
N ILE A 6 -0.16 -17.92 -6.10
CA ILE A 6 -1.24 -17.82 -5.09
C ILE A 6 -0.68 -17.37 -3.75
N ALA A 7 0.45 -17.93 -3.33
CA ALA A 7 1.11 -17.54 -2.10
C ALA A 7 1.51 -16.05 -2.15
N THR A 8 2.18 -15.61 -3.23
CA THR A 8 2.60 -14.21 -3.41
C THR A 8 1.41 -13.24 -3.36
N LEU A 9 0.27 -13.61 -3.94
CA LEU A 9 -0.96 -12.81 -3.91
C LEU A 9 -1.57 -12.66 -2.50
N LEU A 10 -1.40 -13.66 -1.64
CA LEU A 10 -2.01 -13.68 -0.31
C LEU A 10 -1.10 -13.13 0.78
N ILE A 11 0.20 -12.98 0.52
CA ILE A 11 1.18 -12.48 1.49
C ILE A 11 0.84 -11.08 2.01
N PRO A 12 0.51 -10.07 1.18
CA PRO A 12 0.12 -8.73 1.65
C PRO A 12 -1.09 -8.79 2.59
N PHE A 13 -2.16 -9.44 2.17
CA PHE A 13 -3.36 -9.63 2.97
C PHE A 13 -3.08 -10.34 4.31
N ALA A 14 -2.16 -11.30 4.35
CA ALA A 14 -1.74 -11.93 5.59
C ALA A 14 -1.08 -10.92 6.54
N GLY A 15 -0.33 -9.94 6.03
CA GLY A 15 0.22 -8.83 6.81
C GLY A 15 -0.87 -8.04 7.52
N THR A 16 -1.90 -7.60 6.78
CA THR A 16 -3.07 -6.88 7.31
C THR A 16 -3.80 -7.70 8.38
N LEU A 17 -3.98 -9.00 8.15
CA LEU A 17 -4.59 -9.91 9.14
C LEU A 17 -3.75 -10.03 10.42
N ILE A 18 -2.43 -10.19 10.30
CA ILE A 18 -1.51 -10.26 11.45
C ILE A 18 -1.57 -8.97 12.25
N GLY A 19 -1.51 -7.81 11.58
CA GLY A 19 -1.64 -6.52 12.23
C GLY A 19 -2.97 -6.33 12.95
N SER A 20 -4.06 -6.67 12.28
CA SER A 20 -5.39 -6.61 12.86
C SER A 20 -5.56 -7.54 14.08
N ALA A 21 -4.83 -8.66 14.13
CA ALA A 21 -4.86 -9.60 15.26
C ALA A 21 -4.26 -9.03 16.55
N PHE A 22 -3.49 -7.94 16.50
CA PHE A 22 -2.98 -7.29 17.73
C PHE A 22 -4.09 -6.86 18.68
N VAL A 23 -5.32 -6.63 18.20
CA VAL A 23 -6.50 -6.33 19.03
C VAL A 23 -6.83 -7.42 20.05
N PHE A 24 -6.39 -8.66 19.83
CA PHE A 24 -6.59 -9.76 20.80
C PHE A 24 -5.62 -9.70 21.99
N PHE A 25 -4.43 -9.15 21.77
CA PHE A 25 -3.36 -9.13 22.76
C PHE A 25 -3.26 -7.79 23.49
N MET A 26 -3.52 -6.68 22.82
CA MET A 26 -3.45 -5.35 23.42
C MET A 26 -4.71 -5.04 24.24
N LYS A 27 -4.48 -4.50 25.44
CA LYS A 27 -5.58 -4.15 26.39
C LYS A 27 -6.02 -2.69 26.27
N LYS A 28 -5.18 -1.82 25.73
CA LYS A 28 -5.34 -0.36 25.60
C LYS A 28 -5.10 0.07 24.17
N GLU A 29 -5.36 1.33 23.90
CA GLU A 29 -5.00 1.99 22.65
C GLU A 29 -3.50 1.90 22.40
N MET A 30 -3.11 1.95 21.13
CA MET A 30 -1.69 1.95 20.73
C MET A 30 -1.03 3.22 21.27
N PRO A 31 0.16 3.13 21.90
CA PRO A 31 0.90 4.32 22.31
C PRO A 31 1.23 5.20 21.10
N ALA A 32 1.01 6.51 21.21
CA ALA A 32 1.20 7.47 20.12
C ALA A 32 2.61 7.42 19.50
N LEU A 33 3.65 7.21 20.29
CA LEU A 33 5.03 7.07 19.77
C LEU A 33 5.20 5.79 18.93
N LEU A 34 4.56 4.69 19.34
CA LEU A 34 4.60 3.45 18.57
C LEU A 34 3.84 3.63 17.25
N GLN A 35 2.67 4.26 17.27
CA GLN A 35 1.90 4.57 16.08
C GLN A 35 2.72 5.42 15.09
N LYS A 36 3.36 6.49 15.56
CA LYS A 36 4.26 7.32 14.74
C LYS A 36 5.42 6.55 14.14
N ALA A 37 6.06 5.67 14.93
CA ALA A 37 7.16 4.83 14.45
C ALA A 37 6.69 3.89 13.32
N LEU A 38 5.52 3.27 13.49
CA LEU A 38 4.95 2.31 12.53
C LEU A 38 4.48 3.00 11.25
N LEU A 39 3.83 4.18 11.36
CA LEU A 39 3.44 4.99 10.19
C LEU A 39 4.67 5.45 9.39
N GLY A 40 5.70 5.94 10.09
CA GLY A 40 6.96 6.29 9.44
C GLY A 40 7.60 5.08 8.75
N PHE A 41 7.63 3.93 9.41
CA PHE A 41 8.17 2.69 8.86
C PHE A 41 7.41 2.26 7.60
N ALA A 42 6.07 2.22 7.63
CA ALA A 42 5.23 1.90 6.48
C ALA A 42 5.50 2.87 5.32
N SER A 43 5.54 4.19 5.60
CA SER A 43 5.88 5.21 4.60
C SER A 43 7.24 4.94 3.93
N GLY A 44 8.24 4.56 4.70
CA GLY A 44 9.57 4.24 4.17
C GLY A 44 9.57 3.03 3.26
N VAL A 45 8.88 1.95 3.65
CA VAL A 45 8.71 0.74 2.83
C VAL A 45 8.00 1.08 1.52
N MET A 46 6.88 1.82 1.58
CA MET A 46 6.09 2.20 0.39
C MET A 46 6.89 3.07 -0.58
N VAL A 47 7.65 4.06 -0.09
CA VAL A 47 8.50 4.89 -0.96
C VAL A 47 9.56 4.05 -1.65
N ALA A 48 10.25 3.17 -0.93
CA ALA A 48 11.25 2.29 -1.53
C ALA A 48 10.64 1.33 -2.57
N ALA A 49 9.53 0.66 -2.25
CA ALA A 49 8.80 -0.20 -3.18
C ALA A 49 8.37 0.56 -4.44
N SER A 50 7.83 1.78 -4.29
CA SER A 50 7.42 2.61 -5.42
C SER A 50 8.59 2.91 -6.36
N VAL A 51 9.80 3.08 -5.83
CA VAL A 51 10.98 3.38 -6.65
C VAL A 51 11.55 2.09 -7.28
N TRP A 52 11.94 1.11 -6.45
CA TRP A 52 12.68 -0.07 -6.91
C TRP A 52 11.78 -1.10 -7.60
N SER A 53 10.63 -1.42 -7.02
CA SER A 53 9.75 -2.46 -7.58
C SER A 53 8.87 -1.97 -8.73
N LEU A 54 8.65 -0.64 -8.88
CA LEU A 54 7.67 -0.11 -9.82
C LEU A 54 8.25 0.91 -10.81
N LEU A 55 8.84 2.02 -10.35
CA LEU A 55 9.31 3.09 -11.24
C LEU A 55 10.56 2.69 -12.04
N ILE A 56 11.54 2.05 -11.42
CA ILE A 56 12.74 1.60 -12.11
C ILE A 56 12.37 0.57 -13.20
N PRO A 57 11.63 -0.53 -12.90
CA PRO A 57 11.18 -1.46 -13.94
C PRO A 57 10.31 -0.80 -15.01
N SER A 58 9.46 0.16 -14.66
CA SER A 58 8.68 0.92 -15.65
C SER A 58 9.57 1.63 -16.68
N MET A 59 10.65 2.25 -16.23
CA MET A 59 11.61 2.92 -17.12
C MET A 59 12.46 1.92 -17.93
N GLU A 60 12.90 0.84 -17.31
CA GLU A 60 13.71 -0.21 -17.97
C GLU A 60 12.93 -0.93 -19.08
N MET A 61 11.62 -1.12 -18.88
CA MET A 61 10.72 -1.71 -19.89
C MET A 61 10.34 -0.75 -21.01
N SER A 62 10.57 0.54 -20.83
CA SER A 62 10.18 1.55 -21.83
C SER A 62 11.17 1.55 -22.99
N ALA A 63 10.66 1.35 -24.21
CA ALA A 63 11.47 1.41 -25.43
C ALA A 63 11.86 2.85 -25.74
N GLY A 64 13.13 3.09 -26.04
CA GLY A 64 13.62 4.40 -26.47
C GLY A 64 14.86 4.86 -25.73
N GLU A 65 15.28 6.09 -26.02
CA GLU A 65 16.41 6.76 -25.37
C GLU A 65 15.98 8.14 -24.81
N GLY A 66 16.66 8.60 -23.80
CA GLY A 66 16.45 9.91 -23.21
C GLY A 66 15.04 10.08 -22.65
N ILE A 67 14.34 11.12 -23.08
CA ILE A 67 12.99 11.46 -22.56
C ILE A 67 11.94 10.38 -22.86
N CYS A 68 12.10 9.63 -23.96
CA CYS A 68 11.14 8.58 -24.33
C CYS A 68 11.14 7.42 -23.34
N THR A 69 12.25 7.16 -22.64
CA THR A 69 12.35 6.15 -21.59
C THR A 69 11.57 6.55 -20.34
N VAL A 70 11.57 7.85 -20.01
CA VAL A 70 10.94 8.37 -18.78
C VAL A 70 9.47 8.72 -18.97
N LEU A 71 9.04 9.00 -20.20
CA LEU A 71 7.71 9.51 -20.49
C LEU A 71 6.58 8.57 -20.04
N PRO A 72 6.62 7.23 -20.29
CA PRO A 72 5.61 6.31 -19.79
C PRO A 72 5.53 6.31 -18.26
N ALA A 73 6.69 6.32 -17.59
CA ALA A 73 6.76 6.38 -16.14
C ALA A 73 6.17 7.69 -15.59
N ALA A 74 6.50 8.84 -16.18
CA ALA A 74 5.98 10.13 -15.76
C ALA A 74 4.46 10.24 -15.95
N ILE A 75 3.94 9.81 -17.11
CA ILE A 75 2.50 9.83 -17.40
C ILE A 75 1.75 8.88 -16.46
N GLY A 76 2.22 7.64 -16.30
CA GLY A 76 1.61 6.66 -15.42
C GLY A 76 1.57 7.16 -13.97
N PHE A 77 2.69 7.69 -13.48
CA PHE A 77 2.81 8.22 -12.12
C PHE A 77 1.80 9.35 -11.85
N ILE A 78 1.74 10.35 -12.72
CA ILE A 78 0.78 11.45 -12.58
C ILE A 78 -0.67 10.95 -12.65
N ALA A 79 -0.95 10.00 -13.54
CA ALA A 79 -2.28 9.40 -13.66
C ALA A 79 -2.65 8.63 -12.37
N GLY A 80 -1.72 7.90 -11.75
CA GLY A 80 -1.94 7.19 -10.49
C GLY A 80 -2.22 8.13 -9.32
N MET A 81 -1.43 9.19 -9.17
CA MET A 81 -1.68 10.24 -8.18
C MET A 81 -3.03 10.92 -8.40
N GLY A 82 -3.34 11.30 -9.65
CA GLY A 82 -4.60 11.95 -10.00
C GLY A 82 -5.81 11.04 -9.82
N PHE A 83 -5.65 9.74 -10.03
CA PHE A 83 -6.70 8.75 -9.76
C PHE A 83 -7.04 8.68 -8.28
N LEU A 84 -6.03 8.54 -7.40
CA LEU A 84 -6.26 8.50 -5.96
C LEU A 84 -6.82 9.81 -5.44
N LEU A 85 -6.30 10.95 -5.88
CA LEU A 85 -6.85 12.27 -5.57
C LEU A 85 -8.35 12.36 -5.94
N ALA A 86 -8.75 11.84 -7.11
CA ALA A 86 -10.14 11.82 -7.53
C ALA A 86 -11.00 10.88 -6.67
N VAL A 87 -10.49 9.69 -6.34
CA VAL A 87 -11.18 8.73 -5.46
C VAL A 87 -11.35 9.32 -4.07
N ASP A 88 -10.32 9.94 -3.53
CA ASP A 88 -10.30 10.60 -2.24
C ASP A 88 -11.36 11.71 -2.15
N TYR A 89 -11.39 12.60 -3.14
CA TYR A 89 -12.41 13.65 -3.24
C TYR A 89 -13.84 13.10 -3.35
N LEU A 90 -14.05 11.93 -3.98
CA LEU A 90 -15.36 11.33 -4.18
C LEU A 90 -15.80 10.43 -3.04
N THR A 91 -14.89 10.00 -2.18
CA THR A 91 -15.20 9.03 -1.12
C THR A 91 -15.27 9.72 0.24
N PRO A 92 -16.34 9.49 1.03
CA PRO A 92 -16.40 9.99 2.40
C PRO A 92 -15.40 9.25 3.28
N HIS A 93 -14.36 9.93 3.74
CA HIS A 93 -13.32 9.34 4.57
C HIS A 93 -12.90 10.28 5.71
N LEU A 94 -12.07 9.80 6.62
CA LEU A 94 -11.59 10.54 7.78
C LEU A 94 -10.15 10.11 8.07
N HIS A 95 -9.26 11.09 8.18
CA HIS A 95 -7.88 10.86 8.61
C HIS A 95 -7.77 10.67 10.12
N ILE A 96 -6.74 9.97 10.58
CA ILE A 96 -6.49 9.75 12.00
C ILE A 96 -6.13 11.09 12.66
N GLY A 97 -6.91 11.48 13.68
CA GLY A 97 -6.70 12.73 14.41
C GLY A 97 -7.58 13.88 13.96
N ASP A 98 -8.30 13.77 12.85
CA ASP A 98 -9.23 14.79 12.38
C ASP A 98 -10.64 14.60 12.93
N GLU A 99 -11.34 15.72 13.12
CA GLU A 99 -12.74 15.73 13.55
C GLU A 99 -13.72 15.93 12.39
N SER A 100 -13.26 16.49 11.27
CA SER A 100 -14.08 16.83 10.10
C SER A 100 -13.86 15.81 8.98
N PRO A 101 -14.92 15.08 8.53
CA PRO A 101 -14.81 14.19 7.38
C PRO A 101 -14.56 14.96 6.08
N GLU A 102 -13.75 14.38 5.20
CA GLU A 102 -13.50 14.83 3.85
C GLU A 102 -14.33 14.03 2.81
N GLY A 103 -14.30 14.46 1.55
CA GLY A 103 -15.05 13.86 0.46
C GLY A 103 -16.56 14.16 0.48
N LEU A 104 -17.34 13.32 -0.18
CA LEU A 104 -18.79 13.49 -0.27
C LEU A 104 -19.46 13.23 1.09
N LYS A 105 -20.43 14.08 1.46
CA LYS A 105 -21.17 13.95 2.73
C LYS A 105 -21.91 12.62 2.80
N ALA A 106 -21.56 11.76 3.76
CA ALA A 106 -22.24 10.51 4.04
C ALA A 106 -22.60 10.37 5.53
N ARG A 107 -23.69 9.62 5.81
CA ARG A 107 -24.12 9.31 7.17
C ARG A 107 -23.52 7.99 7.66
N ILE A 108 -22.20 7.90 7.70
CA ILE A 108 -21.45 6.74 8.21
C ILE A 108 -20.63 7.14 9.44
N SER A 109 -20.32 6.18 10.31
CA SER A 109 -19.55 6.46 11.53
C SER A 109 -18.11 6.83 11.21
N LYS A 110 -17.46 7.61 12.08
CA LYS A 110 -16.04 7.96 11.96
C LYS A 110 -15.14 6.73 11.78
N THR A 111 -15.39 5.67 12.55
CA THR A 111 -14.64 4.41 12.43
C THR A 111 -14.87 3.68 11.10
N ALA A 112 -16.06 3.80 10.51
CA ALA A 112 -16.33 3.23 9.19
C ALA A 112 -15.65 4.05 8.08
N MET A 113 -15.57 5.37 8.22
CA MET A 113 -14.81 6.24 7.30
C MET A 113 -13.33 5.92 7.33
N LEU A 114 -12.73 5.76 8.52
CA LEU A 114 -11.33 5.34 8.66
C LEU A 114 -11.07 3.97 8.01
N ALA A 115 -11.94 2.98 8.25
CA ALA A 115 -11.80 1.67 7.63
C ALA A 115 -11.94 1.73 6.09
N LEU A 116 -12.78 2.63 5.58
CA LEU A 116 -12.97 2.84 4.14
C LEU A 116 -11.73 3.50 3.52
N ALA A 117 -11.17 4.54 4.16
CA ALA A 117 -9.94 5.18 3.74
C ALA A 117 -8.84 4.12 3.52
N VAL A 118 -8.46 3.38 4.56
CA VAL A 118 -7.42 2.35 4.46
C VAL A 118 -7.77 1.25 3.44
N THR A 119 -9.05 0.87 3.31
CA THR A 119 -9.44 -0.11 2.27
C THR A 119 -9.15 0.42 0.86
N ILE A 120 -9.35 1.71 0.61
CA ILE A 120 -9.06 2.34 -0.69
C ILE A 120 -7.55 2.36 -0.93
N HIS A 121 -6.74 2.64 0.11
CA HIS A 121 -5.28 2.66 0.02
C HIS A 121 -4.67 1.30 -0.27
N ASN A 122 -5.27 0.24 0.22
CA ASN A 122 -4.84 -1.14 -0.05
C ASN A 122 -5.09 -1.58 -1.51
N ILE A 123 -5.92 -0.86 -2.29
CA ILE A 123 -6.14 -1.17 -3.71
C ILE A 123 -4.85 -0.99 -4.53
N PRO A 124 -4.15 0.18 -4.51
CA PRO A 124 -2.86 0.36 -5.17
C PRO A 124 -1.80 -0.66 -4.76
N GLU A 125 -1.78 -1.07 -3.51
CA GLU A 125 -0.84 -2.07 -3.01
C GLU A 125 -1.06 -3.43 -3.66
N GLY A 126 -2.31 -3.89 -3.69
CA GLY A 126 -2.68 -5.10 -4.41
C GLY A 126 -2.38 -5.00 -5.90
N MET A 127 -2.69 -3.87 -6.51
CA MET A 127 -2.38 -3.63 -7.92
C MET A 127 -0.88 -3.71 -8.19
N SER A 128 -0.03 -3.16 -7.33
CA SER A 128 1.43 -3.19 -7.48
C SER A 128 1.97 -4.62 -7.51
N VAL A 129 1.56 -5.46 -6.57
CA VAL A 129 1.89 -6.90 -6.57
C VAL A 129 1.40 -7.58 -7.85
N GLY A 130 0.16 -7.28 -8.26
CA GLY A 130 -0.44 -7.81 -9.50
C GLY A 130 0.35 -7.45 -10.75
N VAL A 131 0.82 -6.21 -10.87
CA VAL A 131 1.60 -5.73 -12.03
C VAL A 131 2.98 -6.39 -12.07
N VAL A 132 3.68 -6.49 -10.94
CA VAL A 132 5.00 -7.14 -10.87
C VAL A 132 4.89 -8.65 -11.18
N ILE A 133 3.85 -9.34 -10.64
CA ILE A 133 3.57 -10.73 -11.02
C ILE A 133 3.28 -10.83 -12.53
N ALA A 134 2.42 -9.97 -13.06
CA ALA A 134 2.08 -9.98 -14.47
C ALA A 134 3.30 -9.79 -15.37
N GLY A 135 4.19 -8.87 -15.00
CA GLY A 135 5.46 -8.65 -15.69
C GLY A 135 6.39 -9.88 -15.62
N SER A 136 6.47 -10.54 -14.45
CA SER A 136 7.30 -11.74 -14.28
C SER A 136 6.80 -12.98 -15.04
N LEU A 137 5.54 -12.98 -15.48
CA LEU A 137 4.94 -14.05 -16.28
C LEU A 137 5.10 -13.85 -17.78
N GLN A 138 5.61 -12.71 -18.22
CA GLN A 138 5.78 -12.39 -19.64
C GLN A 138 7.22 -12.57 -20.05
N ASP A 139 7.45 -13.40 -21.08
CA ASP A 139 8.78 -13.62 -21.66
C ASP A 139 9.35 -12.32 -22.24
N GLY A 140 10.61 -12.02 -21.92
CA GLY A 140 11.32 -10.86 -22.48
C GLY A 140 11.12 -9.53 -21.72
N ILE A 141 10.35 -9.49 -20.63
CA ILE A 141 10.12 -8.27 -19.84
C ILE A 141 11.23 -8.04 -18.79
N GLY A 142 11.96 -9.08 -18.42
CA GLY A 142 13.12 -8.96 -17.52
C GLY A 142 12.80 -8.81 -16.04
N ILE A 143 11.52 -8.89 -15.63
CA ILE A 143 11.14 -8.90 -14.20
C ILE A 143 11.30 -10.33 -13.66
N ALA A 144 12.19 -10.51 -12.68
CA ALA A 144 12.38 -11.80 -12.04
C ALA A 144 11.16 -12.19 -11.17
N PRO A 145 10.76 -13.48 -11.12
CA PRO A 145 9.70 -13.93 -10.19
C PRO A 145 10.01 -13.61 -8.71
N ALA A 146 11.29 -13.52 -8.36
CA ALA A 146 11.74 -13.16 -7.02
C ALA A 146 11.41 -11.70 -6.68
N ALA A 147 11.40 -10.78 -7.65
CA ALA A 147 10.99 -9.40 -7.46
C ALA A 147 9.52 -9.29 -7.02
N ALA A 148 8.62 -10.10 -7.59
CA ALA A 148 7.23 -10.14 -7.16
C ALA A 148 7.08 -10.62 -5.70
N MET A 149 7.90 -11.58 -5.28
CA MET A 149 7.92 -12.05 -3.91
C MET A 149 8.50 -10.99 -2.97
N ALA A 150 9.57 -10.29 -3.34
CA ALA A 150 10.15 -9.19 -2.57
C ALA A 150 9.14 -8.06 -2.34
N THR A 151 8.46 -7.63 -3.41
CA THR A 151 7.38 -6.63 -3.35
C THR A 151 6.26 -7.09 -2.41
N ALA A 152 5.77 -8.32 -2.56
CA ALA A 152 4.69 -8.86 -1.72
C ALA A 152 5.09 -8.94 -0.23
N ILE A 153 6.33 -9.34 0.08
CA ILE A 153 6.85 -9.38 1.46
C ILE A 153 6.97 -7.96 2.03
N GLY A 154 7.52 -7.02 1.26
CA GLY A 154 7.64 -5.63 1.67
C GLY A 154 6.27 -5.02 2.02
N ILE A 155 5.28 -5.20 1.14
CA ILE A 155 3.91 -4.74 1.37
C ILE A 155 3.30 -5.46 2.58
N ALA A 156 3.49 -6.76 2.76
CA ALA A 156 3.00 -7.46 3.95
C ALA A 156 3.57 -6.89 5.25
N ILE A 157 4.85 -6.53 5.26
CA ILE A 157 5.51 -5.97 6.45
C ILE A 157 4.92 -4.59 6.80
N GLN A 158 4.63 -3.73 5.81
CA GLN A 158 3.98 -2.43 6.06
C GLN A 158 2.51 -2.59 6.46
N ASN A 159 1.80 -3.58 5.94
CA ASN A 159 0.39 -3.84 6.24
C ASN A 159 0.16 -4.32 7.68
N ILE A 160 1.20 -4.84 8.37
CA ILE A 160 1.09 -5.15 9.81
C ILE A 160 0.74 -3.91 10.63
N PRO A 161 1.46 -2.78 10.56
CA PRO A 161 1.00 -1.51 11.13
C PRO A 161 -0.42 -1.12 10.76
N GLU A 162 -0.77 -1.20 9.49
CA GLU A 162 -2.06 -0.72 8.96
C GLU A 162 -3.24 -1.51 9.50
N GLY A 163 -3.17 -2.83 9.54
CA GLY A 163 -4.19 -3.66 10.16
C GLY A 163 -4.41 -3.35 11.65
N ALA A 164 -3.34 -3.01 12.37
CA ALA A 164 -3.40 -2.58 13.77
C ALA A 164 -4.03 -1.19 13.92
N ILE A 165 -3.70 -0.25 13.02
CA ILE A 165 -4.22 1.12 13.02
C ILE A 165 -5.74 1.17 12.81
N ILE A 166 -6.32 0.21 12.09
CA ILE A 166 -7.79 0.11 11.95
C ILE A 166 -8.39 -0.64 13.14
N SER A 167 -7.87 -1.81 13.47
CA SER A 167 -8.52 -2.71 14.44
C SER A 167 -8.53 -2.15 15.85
N MET A 168 -7.49 -1.40 16.24
CA MET A 168 -7.37 -0.88 17.60
C MET A 168 -8.30 0.29 17.89
N PRO A 169 -8.42 1.35 17.06
CA PRO A 169 -9.45 2.38 17.25
C PRO A 169 -10.88 1.82 17.20
N MET A 170 -11.15 0.83 16.34
CA MET A 170 -12.44 0.14 16.32
C MET A 170 -12.75 -0.51 17.67
N ARG A 171 -11.75 -1.09 18.32
CA ARG A 171 -11.89 -1.66 19.66
C ARG A 171 -12.09 -0.57 20.70
N ALA A 172 -11.36 0.53 20.65
CA ALA A 172 -11.50 1.69 21.54
C ALA A 172 -12.92 2.30 21.44
N ALA A 173 -13.50 2.32 20.23
CA ALA A 173 -14.87 2.77 19.99
C ALA A 173 -15.96 1.79 20.53
N GLY A 174 -15.60 0.76 21.31
CA GLY A 174 -16.52 -0.14 21.99
C GLY A 174 -16.90 -1.40 21.22
N ASN A 175 -16.38 -1.62 20.02
CA ASN A 175 -16.63 -2.86 19.27
C ASN A 175 -15.99 -4.09 19.96
N SER A 176 -16.54 -5.29 19.75
CA SER A 176 -15.91 -6.52 20.23
C SER A 176 -14.58 -6.76 19.53
N ARG A 177 -13.64 -7.48 20.19
CA ARG A 177 -12.34 -7.84 19.60
C ARG A 177 -12.49 -8.55 18.25
N ARG A 178 -13.45 -9.49 18.16
CA ARG A 178 -13.71 -10.23 16.90
C ARG A 178 -14.18 -9.28 15.79
N LYS A 179 -15.11 -8.37 16.09
CA LYS A 179 -15.61 -7.41 15.10
C LYS A 179 -14.48 -6.45 14.65
N SER A 180 -13.68 -5.95 15.58
CA SER A 180 -12.55 -5.08 15.27
C SER A 180 -11.48 -5.78 14.41
N PHE A 181 -11.16 -7.04 14.74
CA PHE A 181 -10.29 -7.89 13.94
C PHE A 181 -10.83 -8.09 12.52
N LEU A 182 -12.11 -8.43 12.39
CA LEU A 182 -12.71 -8.67 11.07
C LEU A 182 -12.73 -7.41 10.22
N ILE A 183 -13.05 -6.26 10.76
CA ILE A 183 -13.07 -5.00 10.00
C ILE A 183 -11.65 -4.62 9.58
N GLY A 184 -10.69 -4.63 10.52
CA GLY A 184 -9.30 -4.33 10.20
C GLY A 184 -8.65 -5.34 9.25
N GLY A 185 -8.94 -6.63 9.41
CA GLY A 185 -8.40 -7.67 8.52
C GLY A 185 -9.04 -7.66 7.13
N LEU A 186 -10.36 -7.43 7.04
CA LEU A 186 -11.06 -7.41 5.75
C LEU A 186 -10.76 -6.15 4.93
N SER A 187 -10.21 -5.08 5.50
CA SER A 187 -9.75 -3.94 4.70
C SER A 187 -8.66 -4.33 3.70
N GLY A 188 -7.84 -5.34 4.02
CA GLY A 188 -6.82 -5.87 3.11
C GLY A 188 -7.34 -6.84 2.05
N ILE A 189 -8.62 -7.25 2.06
CA ILE A 189 -9.15 -8.21 1.06
C ILE A 189 -9.10 -7.67 -0.37
N VAL A 190 -9.08 -6.36 -0.53
CA VAL A 190 -8.98 -5.68 -1.83
C VAL A 190 -7.61 -5.86 -2.48
N GLU A 191 -6.57 -6.20 -1.71
CA GLU A 191 -5.21 -6.43 -2.21
C GLU A 191 -5.16 -7.65 -3.15
N PRO A 192 -5.53 -8.89 -2.73
CA PRO A 192 -5.56 -10.02 -3.64
C PRO A 192 -6.57 -9.84 -4.76
N ILE A 193 -7.69 -9.13 -4.54
CA ILE A 193 -8.66 -8.82 -5.60
C ILE A 193 -8.04 -7.90 -6.64
N GLY A 194 -7.41 -6.80 -6.23
CA GLY A 194 -6.72 -5.85 -7.10
C GLY A 194 -5.61 -6.53 -7.91
N ALA A 195 -4.79 -7.36 -7.25
CA ALA A 195 -3.73 -8.11 -7.90
C ALA A 195 -4.27 -9.09 -8.96
N VAL A 196 -5.32 -9.86 -8.65
CA VAL A 196 -5.95 -10.78 -9.61
C VAL A 196 -6.53 -10.03 -10.80
N LEU A 197 -7.22 -8.91 -10.58
CA LEU A 197 -7.75 -8.08 -11.66
C LEU A 197 -6.65 -7.60 -12.61
N VAL A 198 -5.54 -7.12 -12.07
CA VAL A 198 -4.40 -6.68 -12.89
C VAL A 198 -3.80 -7.84 -13.68
N ILE A 199 -3.60 -9.02 -13.06
CA ILE A 199 -3.07 -10.21 -13.75
C ILE A 199 -4.00 -10.65 -14.89
N LEU A 200 -5.30 -10.65 -14.67
CA LEU A 200 -6.28 -11.01 -15.72
C LEU A 200 -6.28 -10.02 -16.90
N LEU A 201 -6.04 -8.76 -16.63
CA LEU A 201 -5.95 -7.71 -17.64
C LEU A 201 -4.58 -7.63 -18.32
N ALA A 202 -3.54 -8.20 -17.71
CA ALA A 202 -2.15 -8.06 -18.17
C ALA A 202 -1.91 -8.58 -19.58
N SER A 203 -2.60 -9.66 -20.02
CA SER A 203 -2.51 -10.17 -21.39
C SER A 203 -3.00 -9.18 -22.46
N LEU A 204 -3.92 -8.29 -22.09
CA LEU A 204 -4.42 -7.20 -22.92
C LEU A 204 -3.54 -5.94 -22.84
N MET A 205 -2.65 -5.87 -21.85
CA MET A 205 -1.98 -4.65 -21.41
C MET A 205 -0.45 -4.66 -21.60
N THR A 206 0.12 -5.69 -22.23
CA THR A 206 1.58 -5.80 -22.45
C THR A 206 2.22 -4.50 -22.95
N PRO A 207 1.66 -3.78 -23.94
CA PRO A 207 2.26 -2.54 -24.45
C PRO A 207 2.20 -1.36 -23.49
N ILE A 208 1.30 -1.42 -22.50
CA ILE A 208 1.07 -0.32 -21.54
C ILE A 208 1.50 -0.70 -20.11
N LEU A 209 2.16 -1.85 -19.94
CA LEU A 209 2.65 -2.31 -18.64
C LEU A 209 3.57 -1.29 -17.94
N PRO A 210 4.49 -0.58 -18.63
CA PRO A 210 5.28 0.49 -18.01
C PRO A 210 4.42 1.59 -17.37
N TYR A 211 3.33 1.97 -18.04
CA TYR A 211 2.39 2.96 -17.49
C TYR A 211 1.67 2.45 -16.25
N PHE A 212 1.32 1.14 -16.20
CA PHE A 212 0.65 0.54 -15.05
C PHE A 212 1.55 0.41 -13.82
N LEU A 213 2.82 0.02 -14.02
CA LEU A 213 3.83 0.03 -12.95
C LEU A 213 3.95 1.43 -12.33
N ALA A 214 4.13 2.44 -13.17
CA ALA A 214 4.23 3.81 -12.70
C ALA A 214 2.93 4.36 -12.11
N PHE A 215 1.77 3.94 -12.63
CA PHE A 215 0.46 4.28 -12.06
C PHE A 215 0.34 3.75 -10.63
N ALA A 216 0.68 2.49 -10.38
CA ALA A 216 0.68 1.92 -9.05
C ALA A 216 1.64 2.67 -8.11
N ALA A 217 2.84 3.02 -8.58
CA ALA A 217 3.80 3.83 -7.82
C ALA A 217 3.24 5.21 -7.47
N GLY A 218 2.61 5.91 -8.43
CA GLY A 218 1.98 7.21 -8.18
C GLY A 218 0.85 7.13 -7.17
N ALA A 219 0.00 6.12 -7.28
CA ALA A 219 -1.08 5.88 -6.34
C ALA A 219 -0.55 5.58 -4.92
N MET A 220 0.48 4.74 -4.78
CA MET A 220 1.12 4.46 -3.49
C MET A 220 1.77 5.70 -2.88
N LEU A 221 2.47 6.52 -3.68
CA LEU A 221 3.09 7.76 -3.17
C LEU A 221 2.06 8.81 -2.80
N TYR A 222 0.88 8.83 -3.44
CA TYR A 222 -0.25 9.67 -2.99
C TYR A 222 -0.60 9.34 -1.54
N VAL A 223 -0.82 8.07 -1.22
CA VAL A 223 -1.13 7.61 0.15
C VAL A 223 -0.06 8.02 1.15
N VAL A 224 1.22 7.87 0.78
CA VAL A 224 2.33 8.25 1.67
C VAL A 224 2.30 9.74 2.00
N VAL A 225 2.08 10.60 1.00
CA VAL A 225 2.14 12.06 1.14
C VAL A 225 0.89 12.62 1.80
N GLU A 226 -0.29 12.12 1.42
CA GLU A 226 -1.58 12.64 1.86
C GLU A 226 -1.98 12.10 3.23
N GLU A 227 -1.58 10.87 3.56
CA GLU A 227 -2.05 10.23 4.79
C GLU A 227 -0.94 9.83 5.75
N LEU A 228 -0.03 8.95 5.37
CA LEU A 228 0.89 8.33 6.32
C LEU A 228 1.85 9.35 6.96
N ILE A 229 2.41 10.26 6.16
CA ILE A 229 3.33 11.30 6.68
C ILE A 229 2.60 12.32 7.54
N PRO A 230 1.45 12.90 7.13
CA PRO A 230 0.66 13.77 7.98
C PRO A 230 0.26 13.11 9.29
N GLU A 231 -0.29 11.89 9.27
CA GLU A 231 -0.69 11.16 10.48
C GLU A 231 0.50 10.87 11.42
N ALA A 232 1.65 10.49 10.88
CA ALA A 232 2.88 10.30 11.64
C ALA A 232 3.36 11.59 12.32
N SER A 233 2.92 12.76 11.84
CA SER A 233 3.32 14.08 12.33
C SER A 233 2.34 14.67 13.35
N VAL A 234 1.16 14.09 13.56
CA VAL A 234 0.13 14.60 14.49
C VAL A 234 0.66 14.69 15.93
N GLY A 235 0.33 15.80 16.65
CA GLY A 235 0.65 16.01 18.05
C GLY A 235 2.08 16.48 18.31
N GLN A 236 2.68 16.09 19.43
CA GLN A 236 4.03 16.58 19.79
C GLN A 236 5.09 16.09 18.80
N HIS A 237 6.01 16.99 18.45
CA HIS A 237 7.14 16.67 17.58
C HIS A 237 7.97 15.51 18.13
N SER A 238 8.33 14.56 17.26
CA SER A 238 9.20 13.45 17.59
C SER A 238 9.92 12.97 16.33
N ASN A 239 11.19 12.66 16.44
CA ASN A 239 11.99 12.10 15.34
C ASN A 239 11.70 10.60 15.10
N ILE A 240 10.83 9.98 15.90
CA ILE A 240 10.59 8.52 15.83
C ILE A 240 10.01 8.09 14.50
N SER A 241 9.15 8.90 13.89
CA SER A 241 8.59 8.62 12.54
C SER A 241 9.68 8.70 11.46
N THR A 242 10.59 9.68 11.55
CA THR A 242 11.72 9.81 10.63
C THR A 242 12.69 8.63 10.76
N ILE A 243 12.94 8.16 11.98
CA ILE A 243 13.75 6.96 12.22
C ILE A 243 13.04 5.72 11.65
N GLY A 244 11.73 5.58 11.91
CA GLY A 244 10.90 4.53 11.34
C GLY A 244 10.98 4.52 9.83
N PHE A 245 10.80 5.68 9.18
CA PHE A 245 10.91 5.85 7.73
C PHE A 245 12.26 5.36 7.20
N ALA A 246 13.36 5.79 7.82
CA ALA A 246 14.69 5.38 7.38
C ALA A 246 14.89 3.86 7.47
N ILE A 247 14.41 3.24 8.55
CA ILE A 247 14.49 1.78 8.73
C ILE A 247 13.64 1.06 7.69
N GLY A 248 12.39 1.47 7.48
CA GLY A 248 11.50 0.88 6.49
C GLY A 248 12.02 1.00 5.07
N PHE A 249 12.51 2.19 4.71
CA PHE A 249 13.11 2.45 3.40
C PHE A 249 14.32 1.55 3.12
N VAL A 250 15.27 1.47 4.08
CA VAL A 250 16.46 0.62 3.93
C VAL A 250 16.10 -0.86 3.87
N LEU A 251 15.14 -1.30 4.71
CA LEU A 251 14.68 -2.69 4.69
C LEU A 251 14.15 -3.07 3.31
N MET A 252 13.24 -2.26 2.75
CA MET A 252 12.64 -2.55 1.45
C MET A 252 13.65 -2.46 0.32
N MET A 253 14.52 -1.45 0.34
CA MET A 253 15.61 -1.32 -0.62
C MET A 253 16.50 -2.58 -0.64
N VAL A 254 16.83 -3.13 0.55
CA VAL A 254 17.62 -4.37 0.66
C VAL A 254 16.84 -5.56 0.11
N LEU A 255 15.55 -5.68 0.42
CA LEU A 255 14.70 -6.77 -0.11
C LEU A 255 14.65 -6.74 -1.63
N ASP A 256 14.43 -5.57 -2.24
CA ASP A 256 14.38 -5.44 -3.70
C ASP A 256 15.73 -5.75 -4.35
N VAL A 257 16.84 -5.24 -3.82
CA VAL A 257 18.17 -5.44 -4.42
C VAL A 257 18.68 -6.87 -4.22
N VAL A 258 18.35 -7.55 -3.11
CA VAL A 258 18.85 -8.89 -2.80
C VAL A 258 17.97 -9.99 -3.41
N LEU A 259 16.67 -9.77 -3.52
CA LEU A 259 15.71 -10.76 -4.02
C LEU A 259 15.22 -10.45 -5.44
N GLY A 260 15.20 -9.19 -5.85
CA GLY A 260 14.81 -8.74 -7.20
C GLY A 260 15.96 -8.79 -8.15
#